data_f2ed6ec89ba896d0951c370899a82e3d
#
_entry.id   f2ed6ec89ba896d0951c370899a82e3d
#
_cell.length_a   1.000
_cell.length_b   1.000
_cell.length_c   1.000
_cell.angle_alpha   90.00
_cell.angle_beta   90.00
_cell.angle_gamma   90.00
#
_symmetry.space_group_name_H-M   'P 1'
#
loop_
_entity.id
_entity.type
_entity.pdbx_description
1 polymer ?
#
loop_
_entity_poly.entity_id
_entity_poly.type
_entity_poly.pdbx_seq_one_letter_code
_entity_poly.pdbx_strand_id
1 'polypeptide(L)'
;MQTATLPPGPSGMRVLRYWAQMLRDPLATYGVLQREYGDAVRIPLSRKHMFFLLDRPEYAEHVLVQQQDRYVKPQTYRPLKAFLGDGLLTAEGAVWQRHRGLVQPVFSHRHVQSFAPAIVEATRNRVAQWAPGITIDIAAEMRTLTMDVIGRVLFGMDLSGDAASVARAITRLQSAMAVAVMLRLTTFLPPERLRAVARMVPGLGLATQTLESLTARIIDARIGAPHDQPSDLLDLLLGAGKDEQPLSRAEIQDEVMTLVCAGQETTASALTWALTLLSRYPAAHERLVAEVDDVLGGRDPQASDMDALPWAQAVVSETMRLYPPAWHVDRDAVQDDDISGIPVSAGDTVGISPYLLHRHPEFWPNPEVFDPQRFLPDSASTRPRYAYLPFGGGRRICVGAGLAQMEATLVLAVLAQSARLDLVPTAPLRVRADVTLHPAGPVLAAVMPARSRQRSPAGSSLAETDTSPLHPATSNRQAPE
;
A
#
# COMPACT_ATOMS: atom_id res chain seq x y z
N MET A 1 39.52 6.34 -10.80
CA MET A 1 38.28 7.09 -11.06
C MET A 1 37.52 6.34 -12.13
N GLN A 2 36.46 5.60 -11.77
CA GLN A 2 35.54 5.06 -12.78
C GLN A 2 34.87 6.27 -13.45
N THR A 3 34.91 6.34 -14.77
CA THR A 3 34.19 7.35 -15.53
C THR A 3 32.70 7.19 -15.26
N ALA A 4 32.08 8.16 -14.61
CA ALA A 4 30.65 8.18 -14.37
C ALA A 4 29.92 8.04 -15.71
N THR A 5 29.23 6.93 -15.91
CA THR A 5 28.54 6.63 -17.17
C THR A 5 27.03 6.67 -16.89
N LEU A 6 26.31 7.50 -17.66
CA LEU A 6 24.86 7.51 -17.59
C LEU A 6 24.29 6.11 -17.93
N PRO A 7 23.36 5.57 -17.16
CA PRO A 7 22.74 4.29 -17.46
C PRO A 7 22.03 4.32 -18.83
N PRO A 8 21.85 3.15 -19.46
CA PRO A 8 21.12 3.07 -20.73
C PRO A 8 19.67 3.49 -20.55
N GLY A 9 19.00 3.82 -21.67
CA GLY A 9 17.59 4.19 -21.63
C GLY A 9 17.06 4.68 -22.96
N PRO A 10 15.74 4.89 -23.07
CA PRO A 10 15.12 5.32 -24.31
C PRO A 10 15.57 6.72 -24.73
N SER A 11 15.61 6.95 -26.04
CA SER A 11 15.95 8.23 -26.65
C SER A 11 15.00 8.56 -27.81
N GLY A 12 14.91 9.83 -28.19
CA GLY A 12 14.10 10.29 -29.32
C GLY A 12 12.62 9.92 -29.18
N MET A 13 12.02 9.44 -30.26
CA MET A 13 10.59 9.04 -30.31
C MET A 13 10.22 7.91 -29.33
N ARG A 14 11.18 7.06 -28.95
CA ARG A 14 10.92 5.99 -27.98
C ARG A 14 10.51 6.54 -26.62
N VAL A 15 11.04 7.69 -26.20
CA VAL A 15 10.64 8.34 -24.92
C VAL A 15 9.14 8.62 -24.89
N LEU A 16 8.59 9.19 -25.99
CA LEU A 16 7.14 9.48 -26.07
C LEU A 16 6.31 8.21 -26.02
N ARG A 17 6.78 7.14 -26.68
CA ARG A 17 6.11 5.82 -26.65
C ARG A 17 6.06 5.28 -25.21
N TYR A 18 7.16 5.30 -24.46
CA TYR A 18 7.18 4.82 -23.08
C TYR A 18 6.30 5.67 -22.16
N TRP A 19 6.30 6.99 -22.31
CA TRP A 19 5.38 7.86 -21.57
C TRP A 19 3.91 7.53 -21.85
N ALA A 20 3.55 7.29 -23.11
CA ALA A 20 2.19 6.88 -23.47
C ALA A 20 1.82 5.50 -22.91
N GLN A 21 2.76 4.57 -22.87
CA GLN A 21 2.57 3.25 -22.26
C GLN A 21 2.46 3.35 -20.73
N MET A 22 3.29 4.18 -20.09
CA MET A 22 3.27 4.42 -18.64
C MET A 22 1.90 4.88 -18.16
N LEU A 23 1.20 5.70 -18.95
CA LEU A 23 -0.16 6.15 -18.62
C LEU A 23 -1.22 5.05 -18.73
N ARG A 24 -0.97 4.01 -19.51
CA ARG A 24 -1.92 2.90 -19.74
C ARG A 24 -1.65 1.72 -18.82
N ASP A 25 -0.38 1.38 -18.68
CA ASP A 25 0.09 0.25 -17.89
C ASP A 25 1.51 0.52 -17.38
N PRO A 26 1.63 1.18 -16.22
CA PRO A 26 2.94 1.51 -15.66
C PRO A 26 3.74 0.26 -15.27
N LEU A 27 3.11 -0.80 -14.76
CA LEU A 27 3.80 -2.02 -14.35
C LEU A 27 4.44 -2.74 -15.53
N ALA A 28 3.67 -2.96 -16.61
CA ALA A 28 4.19 -3.56 -17.81
C ALA A 28 5.30 -2.71 -18.44
N THR A 29 5.14 -1.37 -18.40
CA THR A 29 6.16 -0.44 -18.92
C THR A 29 7.45 -0.53 -18.13
N TYR A 30 7.41 -0.56 -16.81
CA TYR A 30 8.58 -0.72 -15.95
C TYR A 30 9.28 -2.07 -16.23
N GLY A 31 8.51 -3.16 -16.32
CA GLY A 31 9.06 -4.47 -16.66
C GLY A 31 9.70 -4.53 -18.05
N VAL A 32 9.16 -3.81 -19.05
CA VAL A 32 9.79 -3.70 -20.38
C VAL A 32 11.09 -2.91 -20.30
N LEU A 33 11.09 -1.77 -19.60
CA LEU A 33 12.28 -0.94 -19.41
C LEU A 33 13.42 -1.71 -18.73
N GLN A 34 13.12 -2.44 -17.66
CA GLN A 34 14.10 -3.27 -16.97
C GLN A 34 14.67 -4.37 -17.86
N ARG A 35 13.82 -5.07 -18.64
CA ARG A 35 14.29 -6.10 -19.57
C ARG A 35 15.13 -5.57 -20.72
N GLU A 36 14.80 -4.37 -21.24
CA GLU A 36 15.53 -3.79 -22.37
C GLU A 36 16.85 -3.11 -21.95
N TYR A 37 16.88 -2.50 -20.76
CA TYR A 37 17.97 -1.62 -20.36
C TYR A 37 18.70 -2.06 -19.08
N GLY A 38 18.19 -3.06 -18.36
CA GLY A 38 18.78 -3.54 -17.09
C GLY A 38 18.22 -2.85 -15.86
N ASP A 39 18.92 -3.01 -14.72
CA ASP A 39 18.47 -2.60 -13.37
C ASP A 39 18.60 -1.10 -13.10
N ALA A 40 19.24 -0.38 -13.99
CA ALA A 40 19.37 1.08 -13.95
C ALA A 40 18.99 1.67 -15.30
N VAL A 41 17.89 2.39 -15.34
CA VAL A 41 17.34 2.97 -16.59
C VAL A 41 17.18 4.47 -16.45
N ARG A 42 17.68 5.24 -17.41
CA ARG A 42 17.39 6.66 -17.49
C ARG A 42 16.29 6.96 -18.49
N ILE A 43 15.37 7.86 -18.12
CA ILE A 43 14.30 8.35 -18.99
C ILE A 43 14.31 9.87 -18.98
N PRO A 44 14.50 10.56 -20.12
CA PRO A 44 14.47 12.01 -20.15
C PRO A 44 13.10 12.58 -19.72
N LEU A 45 13.08 13.41 -18.67
CA LEU A 45 11.90 14.18 -18.25
C LEU A 45 11.83 15.51 -19.01
N SER A 46 12.99 16.14 -19.22
CA SER A 46 13.14 17.39 -19.94
C SER A 46 14.52 17.45 -20.61
N ARG A 47 14.88 18.59 -21.17
CA ARG A 47 16.25 18.82 -21.68
C ARG A 47 17.31 18.83 -20.57
N LYS A 48 16.92 19.08 -19.31
CA LYS A 48 17.83 19.24 -18.17
C LYS A 48 17.72 18.15 -17.13
N HIS A 49 16.56 17.50 -17.00
CA HIS A 49 16.27 16.57 -15.90
C HIS A 49 15.91 15.19 -16.42
N MET A 50 16.36 14.19 -15.69
CA MET A 50 16.16 12.77 -15.95
C MET A 50 15.28 12.15 -14.88
N PHE A 51 14.59 11.07 -15.23
CA PHE A 51 14.07 10.09 -14.32
C PHE A 51 14.96 8.85 -14.37
N PHE A 52 15.41 8.39 -13.23
CA PHE A 52 16.18 7.17 -13.10
C PHE A 52 15.31 6.10 -12.43
N LEU A 53 15.04 5.00 -13.13
CA LEU A 53 14.41 3.81 -12.54
C LEU A 53 15.55 2.90 -12.08
N LEU A 54 15.65 2.67 -10.76
CA LEU A 54 16.75 1.96 -10.14
C LEU A 54 16.21 0.76 -9.33
N ASP A 55 16.51 -0.47 -9.76
CA ASP A 55 15.88 -1.69 -9.26
C ASP A 55 16.87 -2.65 -8.57
N ARG A 56 17.79 -2.11 -7.76
CA ARG A 56 18.68 -2.92 -6.93
C ARG A 56 18.60 -2.50 -5.46
N PRO A 57 18.78 -3.43 -4.51
CA PRO A 57 18.73 -3.14 -3.07
C PRO A 57 19.70 -2.04 -2.64
N GLU A 58 20.90 -2.02 -3.20
CA GLU A 58 21.93 -1.01 -2.89
C GLU A 58 21.53 0.40 -3.33
N TYR A 59 20.81 0.54 -4.45
CA TYR A 59 20.29 1.84 -4.89
C TYR A 59 19.17 2.32 -3.97
N ALA A 60 18.27 1.41 -3.58
CA ALA A 60 17.21 1.72 -2.63
C ALA A 60 17.78 2.15 -1.27
N GLU A 61 18.80 1.44 -0.76
CA GLU A 61 19.46 1.80 0.48
C GLU A 61 20.17 3.16 0.40
N HIS A 62 20.88 3.42 -0.69
CA HIS A 62 21.56 4.70 -0.92
C HIS A 62 20.58 5.87 -0.85
N VAL A 63 19.51 5.84 -1.65
CA VAL A 63 18.55 6.95 -1.77
C VAL A 63 17.68 7.11 -0.53
N LEU A 64 17.18 5.99 0.03
CA LEU A 64 16.18 6.05 1.10
C LEU A 64 16.79 6.16 2.50
N VAL A 65 18.07 5.77 2.67
CA VAL A 65 18.72 5.68 3.99
C VAL A 65 20.01 6.48 4.04
N GLN A 66 21.01 6.11 3.23
CA GLN A 66 22.36 6.65 3.36
C GLN A 66 22.44 8.12 2.99
N GLN A 67 21.78 8.53 1.91
CA GLN A 67 21.78 9.89 1.39
C GLN A 67 20.40 10.57 1.44
N GLN A 68 19.52 10.09 2.34
CA GLN A 68 18.12 10.54 2.43
C GLN A 68 17.94 12.06 2.57
N ASP A 69 18.96 12.78 3.05
CA ASP A 69 18.94 14.25 3.19
C ASP A 69 19.14 14.98 1.85
N ARG A 70 19.66 14.27 0.83
CA ARG A 70 19.80 14.79 -0.53
C ARG A 70 18.54 14.66 -1.37
N TYR A 71 17.48 14.05 -0.80
CA TYR A 71 16.29 13.68 -1.54
C TYR A 71 15.02 14.15 -0.84
N VAL A 72 14.08 14.67 -1.65
CA VAL A 72 12.76 15.11 -1.21
C VAL A 72 11.67 14.40 -2.02
N LYS A 73 10.42 14.52 -1.63
CA LYS A 73 9.29 14.05 -2.43
C LYS A 73 9.17 14.82 -3.73
N PRO A 74 8.91 14.12 -4.87
CA PRO A 74 8.92 14.76 -6.17
C PRO A 74 7.73 15.68 -6.38
N GLN A 75 7.86 16.57 -7.36
CA GLN A 75 6.78 17.48 -7.76
C GLN A 75 5.50 16.74 -8.20
N THR A 76 5.61 15.48 -8.61
CA THR A 76 4.48 14.62 -8.94
C THR A 76 3.57 14.35 -7.74
N TYR A 77 4.03 14.60 -6.49
CA TYR A 77 3.21 14.53 -5.28
C TYR A 77 2.37 15.81 -5.02
N ARG A 78 2.55 16.88 -5.79
CA ARG A 78 1.75 18.13 -5.63
C ARG A 78 0.24 17.90 -5.75
N PRO A 79 -0.28 17.08 -6.69
CA PRO A 79 -1.71 16.77 -6.71
C PRO A 79 -2.17 16.06 -5.43
N LEU A 80 -1.36 15.11 -4.92
CA LEU A 80 -1.67 14.43 -3.66
C LEU A 80 -1.72 15.44 -2.50
N LYS A 81 -0.73 16.34 -2.41
CA LYS A 81 -0.73 17.44 -1.45
C LYS A 81 -1.93 18.38 -1.60
N ALA A 82 -2.41 18.62 -2.82
CA ALA A 82 -3.61 19.43 -3.05
C ALA A 82 -4.86 18.83 -2.39
N PHE A 83 -4.94 17.50 -2.23
CA PHE A 83 -6.08 16.82 -1.63
C PHE A 83 -5.88 16.48 -0.15
N LEU A 84 -4.68 16.00 0.22
CA LEU A 84 -4.38 15.58 1.60
C LEU A 84 -3.84 16.69 2.49
N GLY A 85 -3.53 17.86 1.91
CA GLY A 85 -2.88 18.95 2.65
C GLY A 85 -1.42 18.66 2.99
N ASP A 86 -0.95 19.18 4.11
CA ASP A 86 0.40 19.03 4.65
C ASP A 86 0.49 17.95 5.75
N GLY A 87 -0.28 16.86 5.62
CA GLY A 87 -0.18 15.74 6.54
C GLY A 87 1.13 14.92 6.36
N LEU A 88 1.34 13.94 7.21
CA LEU A 88 2.58 13.14 7.32
C LEU A 88 3.07 12.56 5.98
N LEU A 89 2.15 12.21 5.07
CA LEU A 89 2.49 11.64 3.77
C LEU A 89 3.06 12.70 2.80
N THR A 90 2.63 13.94 2.87
CA THR A 90 2.91 14.99 1.88
C THR A 90 3.84 16.09 2.39
N ALA A 91 3.93 16.26 3.70
CA ALA A 91 4.79 17.25 4.35
C ALA A 91 6.29 16.97 4.15
N GLU A 92 7.10 18.02 4.13
CA GLU A 92 8.56 17.99 4.05
C GLU A 92 9.22 18.83 5.14
N GLY A 93 10.52 18.63 5.34
CA GLY A 93 11.36 19.44 6.25
C GLY A 93 10.86 19.45 7.69
N ALA A 94 10.86 20.64 8.31
CA ALA A 94 10.49 20.83 9.72
C ALA A 94 9.02 20.48 10.00
N VAL A 95 8.10 20.73 9.06
CA VAL A 95 6.69 20.37 9.20
C VAL A 95 6.56 18.85 9.34
N TRP A 96 7.21 18.09 8.46
CA TRP A 96 7.20 16.64 8.54
C TRP A 96 7.82 16.13 9.84
N GLN A 97 8.95 16.69 10.27
CA GLN A 97 9.61 16.26 11.51
C GLN A 97 8.68 16.43 12.72
N ARG A 98 8.00 17.58 12.80
CA ARG A 98 7.04 17.87 13.85
C ARG A 98 5.87 16.89 13.84
N HIS A 99 5.23 16.69 12.68
CA HIS A 99 4.09 15.78 12.54
C HIS A 99 4.50 14.32 12.82
N ARG A 100 5.68 13.90 12.32
CA ARG A 100 6.21 12.57 12.62
C ARG A 100 6.43 12.33 14.10
N GLY A 101 6.97 13.32 14.81
CA GLY A 101 7.19 13.27 16.27
C GLY A 101 5.90 13.09 17.05
N LEU A 102 4.81 13.73 16.62
CA LEU A 102 3.50 13.64 17.27
C LEU A 102 2.78 12.30 16.96
N VAL A 103 2.86 11.83 15.72
CA VAL A 103 2.13 10.63 15.27
C VAL A 103 2.83 9.33 15.67
N GLN A 104 4.17 9.29 15.60
CA GLN A 104 4.95 8.06 15.81
C GLN A 104 4.71 7.33 17.14
N PRO A 105 4.50 8.00 18.30
CA PRO A 105 4.25 7.32 19.58
C PRO A 105 3.03 6.40 19.56
N VAL A 106 1.96 6.76 18.83
CA VAL A 106 0.74 5.94 18.67
C VAL A 106 1.04 4.63 17.94
N PHE A 107 2.01 4.64 17.04
CA PHE A 107 2.44 3.47 16.29
C PHE A 107 3.62 2.73 16.94
N SER A 108 3.92 3.02 18.23
CA SER A 108 4.88 2.24 19.01
C SER A 108 4.39 0.80 19.19
N HIS A 109 5.30 -0.16 19.28
CA HIS A 109 4.98 -1.58 19.38
C HIS A 109 3.95 -1.87 20.50
N ARG A 110 4.15 -1.29 21.69
CA ARG A 110 3.22 -1.47 22.82
C ARG A 110 1.82 -0.94 22.53
N HIS A 111 1.72 0.21 21.85
CA HIS A 111 0.44 0.83 21.55
C HIS A 111 -0.29 0.06 20.43
N VAL A 112 0.46 -0.36 19.40
CA VAL A 112 -0.08 -1.20 18.33
C VAL A 112 -0.68 -2.50 18.90
N GLN A 113 -0.02 -3.15 19.85
CA GLN A 113 -0.56 -4.36 20.48
C GLN A 113 -1.93 -4.13 21.17
N SER A 114 -2.17 -2.95 21.73
CA SER A 114 -3.46 -2.64 22.37
C SER A 114 -4.63 -2.54 21.40
N PHE A 115 -4.37 -2.45 20.10
CA PHE A 115 -5.40 -2.38 19.06
C PHE A 115 -5.94 -3.75 18.63
N ALA A 116 -5.27 -4.85 19.00
CA ALA A 116 -5.66 -6.18 18.59
C ALA A 116 -7.13 -6.54 18.90
N PRO A 117 -7.70 -6.24 20.08
CA PRO A 117 -9.10 -6.53 20.36
C PRO A 117 -10.06 -5.83 19.39
N ALA A 118 -9.80 -4.55 19.07
CA ALA A 118 -10.64 -3.78 18.14
C ALA A 118 -10.59 -4.33 16.71
N ILE A 119 -9.40 -4.78 16.25
CA ILE A 119 -9.21 -5.43 14.94
C ILE A 119 -10.00 -6.74 14.86
N VAL A 120 -9.88 -7.58 15.89
CA VAL A 120 -10.55 -8.88 15.97
C VAL A 120 -12.06 -8.71 16.01
N GLU A 121 -12.56 -7.80 16.86
CA GLU A 121 -13.97 -7.48 16.96
C GLU A 121 -14.55 -6.98 15.64
N ALA A 122 -13.91 -6.01 15.00
CA ALA A 122 -14.32 -5.51 13.69
C ALA A 122 -14.39 -6.63 12.65
N THR A 123 -13.38 -7.52 12.64
CA THR A 123 -13.32 -8.65 11.71
C THR A 123 -14.46 -9.65 11.99
N ARG A 124 -14.71 -10.02 13.26
CA ARG A 124 -15.82 -10.90 13.65
C ARG A 124 -17.16 -10.32 13.25
N ASN A 125 -17.39 -9.04 13.54
CA ASN A 125 -18.63 -8.35 13.20
C ASN A 125 -18.85 -8.32 11.68
N ARG A 126 -17.79 -8.18 10.90
CA ARG A 126 -17.88 -8.19 9.44
C ARG A 126 -18.20 -9.59 8.90
N VAL A 127 -17.49 -10.59 9.36
CA VAL A 127 -17.69 -11.98 8.93
C VAL A 127 -19.07 -12.53 9.35
N ALA A 128 -19.59 -12.12 10.49
CA ALA A 128 -20.93 -12.51 10.95
C ALA A 128 -22.06 -12.10 9.98
N GLN A 129 -21.79 -11.14 9.09
CA GLN A 129 -22.74 -10.71 8.03
C GLN A 129 -22.68 -11.61 6.78
N TRP A 130 -21.70 -12.50 6.69
CA TRP A 130 -21.51 -13.37 5.53
C TRP A 130 -22.26 -14.68 5.71
N ALA A 131 -23.45 -14.79 5.13
CA ALA A 131 -24.17 -16.06 5.12
C ALA A 131 -23.48 -17.08 4.20
N PRO A 132 -23.37 -18.36 4.59
CA PRO A 132 -22.84 -19.40 3.72
C PRO A 132 -23.58 -19.45 2.37
N GLY A 133 -22.85 -19.61 1.28
CA GLY A 133 -23.39 -19.68 -0.08
C GLY A 133 -23.64 -18.35 -0.77
N ILE A 134 -23.52 -17.20 -0.06
CA ILE A 134 -23.59 -15.89 -0.76
C ILE A 134 -22.30 -15.60 -1.53
N THR A 135 -22.41 -14.76 -2.56
CA THR A 135 -21.25 -14.18 -3.25
C THR A 135 -21.00 -12.79 -2.72
N ILE A 136 -19.76 -12.53 -2.34
CA ILE A 136 -19.29 -11.22 -1.87
C ILE A 136 -18.23 -10.65 -2.81
N ASP A 137 -18.05 -9.34 -2.81
CA ASP A 137 -16.87 -8.68 -3.38
C ASP A 137 -15.81 -8.51 -2.29
N ILE A 138 -14.77 -9.36 -2.30
CA ILE A 138 -13.67 -9.32 -1.32
C ILE A 138 -13.08 -7.90 -1.21
N ALA A 139 -12.89 -7.20 -2.33
CA ALA A 139 -12.30 -5.88 -2.32
C ALA A 139 -13.20 -4.85 -1.61
N ALA A 140 -14.52 -4.92 -1.79
CA ALA A 140 -15.48 -4.07 -1.07
C ALA A 140 -15.53 -4.40 0.42
N GLU A 141 -15.52 -5.70 0.76
CA GLU A 141 -15.52 -6.19 2.13
C GLU A 141 -14.28 -5.74 2.90
N MET A 142 -13.09 -5.89 2.30
CA MET A 142 -11.84 -5.48 2.93
C MET A 142 -11.74 -3.96 3.10
N ARG A 143 -12.24 -3.18 2.14
CA ARG A 143 -12.33 -1.71 2.29
C ARG A 143 -13.24 -1.30 3.46
N THR A 144 -14.35 -2.00 3.64
CA THR A 144 -15.27 -1.73 4.74
C THR A 144 -14.65 -2.11 6.10
N LEU A 145 -14.01 -3.27 6.16
CA LEU A 145 -13.32 -3.75 7.35
C LEU A 145 -12.19 -2.82 7.78
N THR A 146 -11.29 -2.46 6.85
CA THR A 146 -10.14 -1.60 7.18
C THR A 146 -10.58 -0.18 7.55
N MET A 147 -11.69 0.30 7.00
CA MET A 147 -12.28 1.58 7.39
C MET A 147 -12.83 1.54 8.82
N ASP A 148 -13.49 0.44 9.22
CA ASP A 148 -13.94 0.22 10.60
C ASP A 148 -12.74 0.14 11.56
N VAL A 149 -11.72 -0.65 11.20
CA VAL A 149 -10.49 -0.79 12.01
C VAL A 149 -9.82 0.56 12.24
N ILE A 150 -9.54 1.32 11.17
CA ILE A 150 -8.91 2.65 11.28
C ILE A 150 -9.77 3.60 12.11
N GLY A 151 -11.08 3.59 11.92
CA GLY A 151 -12.01 4.40 12.72
C GLY A 151 -11.91 4.11 14.21
N ARG A 152 -11.96 2.83 14.60
CA ARG A 152 -11.89 2.40 16.01
C ARG A 152 -10.51 2.65 16.62
N VAL A 153 -9.45 2.28 15.88
CA VAL A 153 -8.08 2.29 16.39
C VAL A 153 -7.49 3.70 16.52
N LEU A 154 -7.74 4.58 15.55
CA LEU A 154 -7.12 5.92 15.52
C LEU A 154 -8.05 7.02 16.02
N PHE A 155 -9.36 6.81 15.93
CA PHE A 155 -10.35 7.88 16.18
C PHE A 155 -11.47 7.48 17.16
N GLY A 156 -11.48 6.23 17.65
CA GLY A 156 -12.46 5.76 18.62
C GLY A 156 -13.89 5.69 18.09
N MET A 157 -14.10 5.53 16.77
CA MET A 157 -15.45 5.53 16.16
C MET A 157 -15.57 4.54 14.99
N ASP A 158 -16.80 4.06 14.76
CA ASP A 158 -17.13 3.22 13.60
C ASP A 158 -17.27 4.10 12.34
N LEU A 159 -16.42 3.84 11.34
CA LEU A 159 -16.44 4.49 10.03
C LEU A 159 -16.81 3.54 8.89
N SER A 160 -17.28 2.33 9.19
CA SER A 160 -17.60 1.30 8.17
C SER A 160 -18.63 1.80 7.15
N GLY A 161 -19.61 2.58 7.57
CA GLY A 161 -20.64 3.18 6.72
C GLY A 161 -20.11 4.19 5.69
N ASP A 162 -18.92 4.76 5.92
CA ASP A 162 -18.28 5.73 5.04
C ASP A 162 -17.39 5.07 3.96
N ALA A 163 -17.04 3.79 4.12
CA ALA A 163 -16.04 3.10 3.31
C ALA A 163 -16.29 3.20 1.79
N ALA A 164 -17.52 2.98 1.35
CA ALA A 164 -17.88 3.04 -0.07
C ALA A 164 -17.79 4.47 -0.64
N SER A 165 -18.17 5.48 0.12
CA SER A 165 -18.10 6.89 -0.30
C SER A 165 -16.66 7.38 -0.36
N VAL A 166 -15.86 7.04 0.62
CA VAL A 166 -14.42 7.32 0.69
C VAL A 166 -13.68 6.63 -0.46
N ALA A 167 -13.92 5.35 -0.70
CA ALA A 167 -13.28 4.62 -1.80
C ALA A 167 -13.59 5.25 -3.16
N ARG A 168 -14.85 5.64 -3.42
CA ARG A 168 -15.24 6.37 -4.65
C ARG A 168 -14.55 7.73 -4.76
N ALA A 169 -14.45 8.47 -3.65
CA ALA A 169 -13.77 9.75 -3.61
C ALA A 169 -12.29 9.60 -3.95
N ILE A 170 -11.58 8.68 -3.29
CA ILE A 170 -10.18 8.38 -3.53
C ILE A 170 -9.94 7.99 -4.99
N THR A 171 -10.72 7.06 -5.55
CA THR A 171 -10.58 6.62 -6.95
C THR A 171 -10.72 7.79 -7.94
N ARG A 172 -11.68 8.70 -7.72
CA ARG A 172 -11.85 9.89 -8.57
C ARG A 172 -10.67 10.85 -8.48
N LEU A 173 -10.16 11.08 -7.27
CA LEU A 173 -9.01 11.95 -7.04
C LEU A 173 -7.73 11.36 -7.65
N GLN A 174 -7.50 10.07 -7.52
CA GLN A 174 -6.35 9.37 -8.13
C GLN A 174 -6.38 9.48 -9.65
N SER A 175 -7.54 9.27 -10.27
CA SER A 175 -7.71 9.43 -11.72
C SER A 175 -7.41 10.86 -12.20
N ALA A 176 -7.85 11.86 -11.43
CA ALA A 176 -7.54 13.26 -11.72
C ALA A 176 -6.06 13.61 -11.52
N MET A 177 -5.42 13.00 -10.53
CA MET A 177 -3.97 13.16 -10.30
C MET A 177 -3.17 12.66 -11.50
N ALA A 178 -3.49 11.49 -12.04
CA ALA A 178 -2.83 10.96 -13.22
C ALA A 178 -2.93 11.93 -14.41
N VAL A 179 -4.11 12.52 -14.64
CA VAL A 179 -4.32 13.55 -15.67
C VAL A 179 -3.52 14.81 -15.38
N ALA A 180 -3.50 15.29 -14.14
CA ALA A 180 -2.77 16.50 -13.75
C ALA A 180 -1.24 16.35 -13.95
N VAL A 181 -0.70 15.18 -13.61
CA VAL A 181 0.71 14.84 -13.86
C VAL A 181 0.99 14.75 -15.36
N MET A 182 0.13 14.08 -16.12
CA MET A 182 0.25 13.94 -17.58
C MET A 182 0.27 15.30 -18.29
N LEU A 183 -0.64 16.19 -17.93
CA LEU A 183 -0.72 17.54 -18.50
C LEU A 183 0.36 18.50 -17.94
N ARG A 184 1.27 17.98 -17.10
CA ARG A 184 2.30 18.77 -16.40
C ARG A 184 1.72 19.97 -15.60
N LEU A 185 0.47 19.90 -15.20
CA LEU A 185 -0.16 20.96 -14.39
C LEU A 185 0.57 21.15 -13.06
N THR A 186 1.17 20.08 -12.54
CA THR A 186 1.99 20.08 -11.34
C THR A 186 3.24 20.96 -11.44
N THR A 187 3.75 21.20 -12.65
CA THR A 187 4.91 22.08 -12.88
C THR A 187 4.53 23.56 -12.78
N PHE A 188 3.30 23.91 -13.20
CA PHE A 188 2.87 25.29 -13.34
C PHE A 188 1.93 25.76 -12.22
N LEU A 189 1.20 24.84 -11.58
CA LEU A 189 0.19 25.17 -10.57
C LEU A 189 0.64 24.68 -9.18
N PRO A 190 0.64 25.57 -8.17
CA PRO A 190 0.85 25.16 -6.80
C PRO A 190 -0.36 24.34 -6.28
N PRO A 191 -0.20 23.55 -5.18
CA PRO A 191 -1.26 22.68 -4.65
C PRO A 191 -2.58 23.39 -4.40
N GLU A 192 -2.55 24.62 -3.89
CA GLU A 192 -3.75 25.42 -3.56
C GLU A 192 -4.59 25.72 -4.81
N ARG A 193 -3.92 26.05 -5.92
CA ARG A 193 -4.61 26.28 -7.21
C ARG A 193 -5.13 24.99 -7.82
N LEU A 194 -4.38 23.88 -7.70
CA LEU A 194 -4.87 22.56 -8.12
C LEU A 194 -6.13 22.17 -7.35
N ARG A 195 -6.16 22.40 -6.03
CA ARG A 195 -7.32 22.16 -5.17
C ARG A 195 -8.51 23.05 -5.59
N ALA A 196 -8.27 24.34 -5.85
CA ALA A 196 -9.32 25.26 -6.30
C ALA A 196 -9.92 24.82 -7.64
N VAL A 197 -9.09 24.43 -8.61
CA VAL A 197 -9.55 23.90 -9.91
C VAL A 197 -10.33 22.60 -9.73
N ALA A 198 -9.85 21.68 -8.88
CA ALA A 198 -10.54 20.43 -8.60
C ALA A 198 -11.94 20.66 -8.02
N ARG A 199 -12.12 21.64 -7.13
CA ARG A 199 -13.43 21.99 -6.56
C ARG A 199 -14.43 22.53 -7.59
N MET A 200 -13.94 23.13 -8.69
CA MET A 200 -14.79 23.62 -9.78
C MET A 200 -15.28 22.50 -10.71
N VAL A 201 -14.62 21.33 -10.70
CA VAL A 201 -15.04 20.16 -11.48
C VAL A 201 -16.02 19.35 -10.63
N PRO A 202 -17.32 19.21 -11.02
CA PRO A 202 -18.38 18.69 -10.14
C PRO A 202 -18.02 17.34 -9.48
N GLY A 203 -17.47 16.39 -10.24
CA GLY A 203 -17.11 15.07 -9.72
C GLY A 203 -15.94 15.09 -8.72
N LEU A 204 -14.96 15.98 -8.93
CA LEU A 204 -13.80 16.15 -8.04
C LEU A 204 -14.15 17.01 -6.83
N GLY A 205 -14.96 18.04 -7.02
CA GLY A 205 -15.48 18.87 -5.92
C GLY A 205 -16.27 18.03 -4.91
N LEU A 206 -17.15 17.15 -5.39
CA LEU A 206 -17.88 16.22 -4.52
C LEU A 206 -16.93 15.24 -3.79
N ALA A 207 -15.92 14.71 -4.48
CA ALA A 207 -14.96 13.81 -3.87
C ALA A 207 -14.15 14.50 -2.75
N THR A 208 -13.65 15.71 -3.02
CA THR A 208 -12.96 16.53 -2.02
C THR A 208 -13.87 16.84 -0.82
N GLN A 209 -15.11 17.27 -1.07
CA GLN A 209 -16.09 17.56 -0.03
C GLN A 209 -16.42 16.33 0.83
N THR A 210 -16.54 15.15 0.22
CA THR A 210 -16.79 13.89 0.95
C THR A 210 -15.71 13.64 1.99
N LEU A 211 -14.43 13.76 1.60
CA LEU A 211 -13.30 13.53 2.51
C LEU A 211 -13.19 14.65 3.57
N GLU A 212 -13.35 15.90 3.17
CA GLU A 212 -13.34 17.06 4.08
C GLU A 212 -14.45 16.98 5.12
N SER A 213 -15.65 16.58 4.72
CA SER A 213 -16.80 16.43 5.63
C SER A 213 -16.61 15.28 6.61
N LEU A 214 -16.04 14.15 6.14
CA LEU A 214 -15.72 13.03 7.02
C LEU A 214 -14.70 13.45 8.09
N THR A 215 -13.58 14.05 7.68
CA THR A 215 -12.53 14.44 8.63
C THR A 215 -13.00 15.53 9.59
N ALA A 216 -13.81 16.49 9.13
CA ALA A 216 -14.42 17.48 10.00
C ALA A 216 -15.34 16.82 11.04
N ARG A 217 -16.19 15.87 10.63
CA ARG A 217 -17.08 15.13 11.53
C ARG A 217 -16.29 14.34 12.59
N ILE A 218 -15.21 13.68 12.21
CA ILE A 218 -14.32 12.96 13.15
C ILE A 218 -13.78 13.92 14.23
N ILE A 219 -13.25 15.06 13.80
CA ILE A 219 -12.66 16.05 14.70
C ILE A 219 -13.73 16.70 15.59
N ASP A 220 -14.88 17.10 15.02
CA ASP A 220 -15.96 17.77 15.75
C ASP A 220 -16.61 16.86 16.80
N ALA A 221 -16.76 15.57 16.48
CA ALA A 221 -17.26 14.58 17.43
C ALA A 221 -16.36 14.48 18.67
N ARG A 222 -15.03 14.49 18.50
CA ARG A 222 -14.10 14.44 19.61
C ARG A 222 -14.05 15.75 20.40
N ILE A 223 -14.09 16.90 19.73
CA ILE A 223 -14.17 18.20 20.43
C ILE A 223 -15.44 18.31 21.28
N GLY A 224 -16.58 17.78 20.76
CA GLY A 224 -17.84 17.77 21.48
C GLY A 224 -17.93 16.78 22.64
N ALA A 225 -17.08 15.75 22.64
CA ALA A 225 -17.00 14.73 23.70
C ALA A 225 -15.53 14.37 23.97
N PRO A 226 -14.76 15.25 24.64
CA PRO A 226 -13.35 15.01 24.90
C PRO A 226 -13.17 13.87 25.89
N HIS A 227 -12.08 13.13 25.76
CA HIS A 227 -11.67 12.12 26.73
C HIS A 227 -10.90 12.78 27.89
N ASP A 228 -11.08 12.26 29.11
CA ASP A 228 -10.36 12.75 30.31
C ASP A 228 -8.84 12.48 30.20
N GLN A 229 -8.46 11.40 29.56
CA GLN A 229 -7.08 11.02 29.27
C GLN A 229 -6.92 10.70 27.80
N PRO A 230 -5.78 11.04 27.14
CA PRO A 230 -5.53 10.68 25.77
C PRO A 230 -5.59 9.17 25.58
N SER A 231 -6.49 8.68 24.74
CA SER A 231 -6.73 7.27 24.50
C SER A 231 -6.40 6.82 23.08
N ASP A 232 -6.36 7.76 22.13
CA ASP A 232 -6.10 7.49 20.73
C ASP A 232 -5.30 8.63 20.06
N LEU A 233 -5.07 8.49 18.75
CA LEU A 233 -4.31 9.47 17.99
C LEU A 233 -4.96 10.84 17.97
N LEU A 234 -6.29 10.90 17.86
CA LEU A 234 -6.98 12.18 17.75
C LEU A 234 -6.86 13.00 19.04
N ASP A 235 -6.88 12.34 20.20
CA ASP A 235 -6.61 12.98 21.48
C ASP A 235 -5.20 13.58 21.53
N LEU A 236 -4.21 12.85 21.02
CA LEU A 236 -2.82 13.33 20.95
C LEU A 236 -2.69 14.53 20.00
N LEU A 237 -3.33 14.49 18.83
CA LEU A 237 -3.29 15.61 17.89
C LEU A 237 -3.99 16.86 18.44
N LEU A 238 -5.11 16.69 19.12
CA LEU A 238 -5.86 17.79 19.77
C LEU A 238 -5.16 18.30 21.04
N GLY A 239 -4.46 17.42 21.75
CA GLY A 239 -3.70 17.75 22.96
C GLY A 239 -2.27 18.22 22.71
N ALA A 240 -1.77 18.03 21.48
CA ALA A 240 -0.41 18.43 21.11
C ALA A 240 -0.26 19.94 21.20
N GLY A 241 0.61 20.38 22.10
CA GLY A 241 0.92 21.79 22.24
C GLY A 241 0.41 22.46 23.51
N LYS A 242 0.04 21.70 24.53
CA LYS A 242 -0.14 22.33 25.87
C LYS A 242 1.14 22.96 26.37
N ASP A 243 2.32 22.48 25.91
CA ASP A 243 3.65 22.98 26.29
C ASP A 243 4.48 23.59 25.15
N GLU A 244 4.08 23.40 23.87
CA GLU A 244 4.72 23.96 22.67
C GLU A 244 3.65 24.29 21.62
N GLN A 245 3.94 24.86 20.48
CA GLN A 245 2.97 25.34 19.50
C GLN A 245 1.88 24.30 19.14
N PRO A 246 0.59 24.52 19.47
CA PRO A 246 -0.49 23.59 19.15
C PRO A 246 -0.65 23.44 17.63
N LEU A 247 -1.11 22.25 17.18
CA LEU A 247 -1.53 22.07 15.79
C LEU A 247 -2.78 22.91 15.55
N SER A 248 -2.78 23.63 14.44
CA SER A 248 -4.01 24.27 13.96
C SER A 248 -5.05 23.22 13.55
N ARG A 249 -6.34 23.60 13.57
CA ARG A 249 -7.40 22.72 13.10
C ARG A 249 -7.15 22.21 11.66
N ALA A 250 -6.56 23.03 10.80
CA ALA A 250 -6.22 22.65 9.44
C ALA A 250 -5.14 21.56 9.41
N GLU A 251 -4.08 21.67 10.22
CA GLU A 251 -3.03 20.66 10.33
C GLU A 251 -3.57 19.33 10.86
N ILE A 252 -4.47 19.38 11.88
CA ILE A 252 -5.15 18.18 12.41
C ILE A 252 -6.02 17.54 11.31
N GLN A 253 -6.75 18.34 10.55
CA GLN A 253 -7.56 17.84 9.44
C GLN A 253 -6.73 17.18 8.35
N ASP A 254 -5.57 17.73 8.01
CA ASP A 254 -4.64 17.16 7.04
C ASP A 254 -4.06 15.82 7.53
N GLU A 255 -3.76 15.70 8.83
CA GLU A 255 -3.29 14.44 9.42
C GLU A 255 -4.40 13.37 9.44
N VAL A 256 -5.59 13.70 9.91
CA VAL A 256 -6.73 12.78 9.92
C VAL A 256 -7.05 12.31 8.51
N MET A 257 -7.09 13.22 7.53
CA MET A 257 -7.29 12.91 6.12
C MET A 257 -6.21 11.95 5.60
N THR A 258 -4.95 12.26 5.88
CA THR A 258 -3.80 11.44 5.47
C THR A 258 -3.90 10.03 6.03
N LEU A 259 -4.21 9.89 7.32
CA LEU A 259 -4.24 8.58 7.99
C LEU A 259 -5.45 7.74 7.59
N VAL A 260 -6.62 8.35 7.39
CA VAL A 260 -7.80 7.67 6.82
C VAL A 260 -7.48 7.11 5.43
N CYS A 261 -6.95 7.95 4.54
CA CYS A 261 -6.66 7.53 3.16
C CYS A 261 -5.54 6.49 3.09
N ALA A 262 -4.47 6.68 3.87
CA ALA A 262 -3.31 5.78 3.84
C ALA A 262 -3.61 4.41 4.48
N GLY A 263 -4.36 4.38 5.58
CA GLY A 263 -4.64 3.14 6.32
C GLY A 263 -5.71 2.29 5.66
N GLN A 264 -6.76 2.90 5.12
CA GLN A 264 -7.88 2.15 4.55
C GLN A 264 -7.48 1.41 3.26
N GLU A 265 -6.96 2.11 2.25
CA GLU A 265 -6.81 1.53 0.91
C GLU A 265 -5.65 0.53 0.82
N THR A 266 -4.54 0.82 1.49
CA THR A 266 -3.34 -0.01 1.40
C THR A 266 -3.54 -1.38 2.05
N THR A 267 -4.10 -1.42 3.27
CA THR A 267 -4.38 -2.67 3.99
C THR A 267 -5.51 -3.45 3.33
N ALA A 268 -6.56 -2.76 2.85
CA ALA A 268 -7.64 -3.41 2.08
C ALA A 268 -7.12 -4.09 0.81
N SER A 269 -6.19 -3.45 0.10
CA SER A 269 -5.57 -4.04 -1.09
C SER A 269 -4.73 -5.26 -0.73
N ALA A 270 -3.88 -5.16 0.30
CA ALA A 270 -3.06 -6.29 0.75
C ALA A 270 -3.93 -7.49 1.16
N LEU A 271 -4.99 -7.27 1.95
CA LEU A 271 -5.94 -8.31 2.35
C LEU A 271 -6.69 -8.90 1.16
N THR A 272 -7.14 -8.07 0.22
CA THR A 272 -7.81 -8.53 -1.01
C THR A 272 -6.91 -9.48 -1.80
N TRP A 273 -5.65 -9.12 -2.00
CA TRP A 273 -4.68 -9.97 -2.69
C TRP A 273 -4.34 -11.23 -1.89
N ALA A 274 -4.20 -11.15 -0.56
CA ALA A 274 -3.94 -12.31 0.28
C ALA A 274 -5.07 -13.34 0.18
N LEU A 275 -6.32 -12.92 0.28
CA LEU A 275 -7.49 -13.80 0.15
C LEU A 275 -7.62 -14.37 -1.28
N THR A 276 -7.32 -13.56 -2.29
CA THR A 276 -7.26 -13.99 -3.69
C THR A 276 -6.21 -15.10 -3.89
N LEU A 277 -5.02 -14.92 -3.35
CA LEU A 277 -3.93 -15.88 -3.44
C LEU A 277 -4.25 -17.16 -2.65
N LEU A 278 -4.76 -17.04 -1.44
CA LEU A 278 -5.17 -18.20 -0.63
C LEU A 278 -6.26 -19.05 -1.31
N SER A 279 -7.20 -18.42 -2.03
CA SER A 279 -8.18 -19.16 -2.82
C SER A 279 -7.54 -19.88 -4.02
N ARG A 280 -6.48 -19.33 -4.62
CA ARG A 280 -5.78 -19.94 -5.76
C ARG A 280 -4.74 -20.99 -5.36
N TYR A 281 -4.24 -20.93 -4.13
CA TYR A 281 -3.23 -21.83 -3.57
C TYR A 281 -3.80 -22.60 -2.35
N PRO A 282 -4.63 -23.64 -2.56
CA PRO A 282 -5.33 -24.34 -1.49
C PRO A 282 -4.39 -24.90 -0.42
N ALA A 283 -3.20 -25.39 -0.81
CA ALA A 283 -2.22 -25.90 0.15
C ALA A 283 -1.72 -24.82 1.12
N ALA A 284 -1.55 -23.58 0.63
CA ALA A 284 -1.18 -22.46 1.49
C ALA A 284 -2.31 -22.09 2.45
N HIS A 285 -3.57 -22.12 1.98
CA HIS A 285 -4.74 -21.90 2.81
C HIS A 285 -4.92 -23.01 3.87
N GLU A 286 -4.77 -24.28 3.50
CA GLU A 286 -4.87 -25.41 4.44
C GLU A 286 -3.81 -25.33 5.54
N ARG A 287 -2.59 -24.91 5.20
CA ARG A 287 -1.54 -24.69 6.19
C ARG A 287 -1.85 -23.52 7.12
N LEU A 288 -2.46 -22.44 6.60
CA LEU A 288 -2.91 -21.32 7.44
C LEU A 288 -3.98 -21.76 8.42
N VAL A 289 -4.98 -22.53 7.97
CA VAL A 289 -6.04 -23.06 8.84
C VAL A 289 -5.46 -23.98 9.91
N ALA A 290 -4.52 -24.86 9.55
CA ALA A 290 -3.85 -25.75 10.50
C ALA A 290 -3.08 -24.99 11.58
N GLU A 291 -2.27 -23.99 11.20
CA GLU A 291 -1.56 -23.14 12.16
C GLU A 291 -2.52 -22.44 13.11
N VAL A 292 -3.57 -21.83 12.57
CA VAL A 292 -4.58 -21.10 13.35
C VAL A 292 -5.34 -22.03 14.31
N ASP A 293 -5.70 -23.23 13.86
CA ASP A 293 -6.35 -24.23 14.72
C ASP A 293 -5.44 -24.71 15.84
N ASP A 294 -4.17 -24.98 15.54
CA ASP A 294 -3.18 -25.45 16.52
C ASP A 294 -2.87 -24.37 17.58
N VAL A 295 -2.73 -23.12 17.16
CA VAL A 295 -2.35 -22.00 18.06
C VAL A 295 -3.55 -21.50 18.86
N LEU A 296 -4.70 -21.32 18.21
CA LEU A 296 -5.85 -20.64 18.82
C LEU A 296 -6.88 -21.59 19.42
N GLY A 297 -6.98 -22.83 18.92
CA GLY A 297 -7.95 -23.81 19.42
C GLY A 297 -9.41 -23.35 19.32
N GLY A 298 -9.71 -22.38 18.49
CA GLY A 298 -11.04 -21.79 18.29
C GLY A 298 -11.32 -20.52 19.11
N ARG A 299 -10.38 -20.06 19.95
CA ARG A 299 -10.47 -18.75 20.61
C ARG A 299 -10.11 -17.61 19.66
N ASP A 300 -10.47 -16.39 20.00
CA ASP A 300 -10.06 -15.21 19.26
C ASP A 300 -8.53 -14.98 19.39
N PRO A 301 -7.86 -14.55 18.30
CA PRO A 301 -6.46 -14.23 18.34
C PRO A 301 -6.21 -12.95 19.15
N GLN A 302 -5.03 -12.88 19.76
CA GLN A 302 -4.54 -11.74 20.54
C GLN A 302 -3.20 -11.23 19.97
N ALA A 303 -2.78 -10.05 20.36
CA ALA A 303 -1.47 -9.52 19.96
C ALA A 303 -0.29 -10.43 20.37
N SER A 304 -0.41 -11.12 21.50
CA SER A 304 0.58 -12.09 21.98
C SER A 304 0.71 -13.35 21.14
N ASP A 305 -0.26 -13.64 20.27
CA ASP A 305 -0.23 -14.79 19.39
C ASP A 305 0.57 -14.55 18.11
N MET A 306 0.97 -13.31 17.85
CA MET A 306 1.69 -12.95 16.62
C MET A 306 2.93 -13.81 16.40
N ASP A 307 3.75 -14.02 17.42
CA ASP A 307 4.98 -14.83 17.31
C ASP A 307 4.69 -16.33 17.05
N ALA A 308 3.50 -16.79 17.39
CA ALA A 308 3.04 -18.16 17.18
C ALA A 308 2.30 -18.36 15.84
N LEU A 309 2.12 -17.29 15.05
CA LEU A 309 1.47 -17.31 13.74
C LEU A 309 2.45 -16.98 12.59
N PRO A 310 3.62 -17.64 12.49
CA PRO A 310 4.63 -17.31 11.48
C PRO A 310 4.14 -17.56 10.05
N TRP A 311 3.29 -18.54 9.80
CA TRP A 311 2.75 -18.80 8.47
C TRP A 311 1.76 -17.73 8.03
N ALA A 312 0.87 -17.30 8.92
CA ALA A 312 -0.03 -16.18 8.63
C ALA A 312 0.76 -14.90 8.27
N GLN A 313 1.81 -14.57 9.02
CA GLN A 313 2.71 -13.45 8.73
C GLN A 313 3.46 -13.64 7.40
N ALA A 314 3.90 -14.86 7.10
CA ALA A 314 4.56 -15.19 5.85
C ALA A 314 3.63 -15.04 4.65
N VAL A 315 2.34 -15.42 4.78
CA VAL A 315 1.30 -15.18 3.76
C VAL A 315 1.14 -13.68 3.48
N VAL A 316 1.03 -12.85 4.53
CA VAL A 316 0.94 -11.39 4.38
C VAL A 316 2.18 -10.84 3.68
N SER A 317 3.38 -11.26 4.10
CA SER A 317 4.64 -10.78 3.55
C SER A 317 4.81 -11.18 2.08
N GLU A 318 4.50 -12.42 1.72
CA GLU A 318 4.60 -12.90 0.34
C GLU A 318 3.54 -12.23 -0.55
N THR A 319 2.36 -11.94 0.00
CA THR A 319 1.35 -11.14 -0.70
C THR A 319 1.88 -9.75 -1.03
N MET A 320 2.47 -9.06 -0.05
CA MET A 320 3.07 -7.73 -0.27
C MET A 320 4.32 -7.77 -1.14
N ARG A 321 5.01 -8.91 -1.24
CA ARG A 321 6.07 -9.09 -2.22
C ARG A 321 5.51 -9.07 -3.65
N LEU A 322 4.48 -9.87 -3.90
CA LEU A 322 3.86 -9.97 -5.23
C LEU A 322 3.00 -8.74 -5.57
N TYR A 323 2.25 -8.23 -4.62
CA TYR A 323 1.31 -7.12 -4.81
C TYR A 323 1.52 -6.02 -3.78
N PRO A 324 2.70 -5.34 -3.79
CA PRO A 324 2.96 -4.25 -2.85
C PRO A 324 2.00 -3.09 -3.10
N PRO A 325 1.18 -2.68 -2.10
CA PRO A 325 0.29 -1.53 -2.28
C PRO A 325 1.04 -0.26 -2.71
N ALA A 326 2.19 0.01 -2.10
CA ALA A 326 3.13 1.04 -2.56
C ALA A 326 4.11 0.43 -3.57
N TRP A 327 3.73 0.42 -4.84
CA TRP A 327 4.45 -0.27 -5.91
C TRP A 327 5.64 0.50 -6.47
N HIS A 328 5.74 1.80 -6.18
CA HIS A 328 6.89 2.66 -6.51
C HIS A 328 7.08 3.74 -5.46
N VAL A 329 8.31 4.23 -5.33
CA VAL A 329 8.72 5.30 -4.42
C VAL A 329 9.67 6.23 -5.16
N ASP A 330 9.24 7.46 -5.40
CA ASP A 330 10.03 8.45 -6.13
C ASP A 330 10.63 9.50 -5.19
N ARG A 331 11.80 10.03 -5.58
CA ARG A 331 12.50 11.10 -4.89
C ARG A 331 13.13 12.07 -5.91
N ASP A 332 13.01 13.37 -5.67
CA ASP A 332 13.76 14.39 -6.39
C ASP A 332 15.08 14.69 -5.65
N ALA A 333 16.19 14.68 -6.38
CA ALA A 333 17.48 15.08 -5.85
C ALA A 333 17.51 16.59 -5.66
N VAL A 334 17.89 17.07 -4.46
CA VAL A 334 18.04 18.51 -4.17
C VAL A 334 19.48 19.01 -4.36
N GLN A 335 20.42 18.11 -4.53
CA GLN A 335 21.81 18.36 -4.86
C GLN A 335 22.38 17.18 -5.67
N ASP A 336 23.52 17.40 -6.30
CA ASP A 336 24.19 16.37 -7.09
C ASP A 336 24.60 15.19 -6.21
N ASP A 337 24.47 13.98 -6.75
CA ASP A 337 24.81 12.73 -6.07
C ASP A 337 25.43 11.73 -7.05
N ASP A 338 26.09 10.70 -6.53
CA ASP A 338 26.58 9.55 -7.27
C ASP A 338 26.03 8.26 -6.62
N ILE A 339 25.17 7.57 -7.35
CA ILE A 339 24.58 6.31 -6.89
C ILE A 339 25.36 5.16 -7.52
N SER A 340 26.44 4.72 -6.86
CA SER A 340 27.29 3.60 -7.34
C SER A 340 27.80 3.80 -8.79
N GLY A 341 28.26 5.00 -9.13
CA GLY A 341 28.76 5.36 -10.46
C GLY A 341 27.70 5.93 -11.40
N ILE A 342 26.45 6.06 -10.96
CA ILE A 342 25.37 6.73 -11.69
C ILE A 342 25.32 8.20 -11.24
N PRO A 343 25.68 9.16 -12.10
CA PRO A 343 25.60 10.57 -11.76
C PRO A 343 24.14 11.04 -11.79
N VAL A 344 23.68 11.57 -10.67
CA VAL A 344 22.33 12.16 -10.47
C VAL A 344 22.52 13.65 -10.21
N SER A 345 21.90 14.50 -11.02
CA SER A 345 21.99 15.96 -10.86
C SER A 345 20.82 16.50 -10.01
N ALA A 346 21.05 17.63 -9.36
CA ALA A 346 19.97 18.35 -8.67
C ALA A 346 18.78 18.61 -9.62
N GLY A 347 17.59 18.22 -9.19
CA GLY A 347 16.36 18.27 -9.98
C GLY A 347 16.04 17.01 -10.78
N ASP A 348 16.92 16.01 -10.79
CA ASP A 348 16.59 14.69 -11.31
C ASP A 348 15.69 13.93 -10.34
N THR A 349 14.88 13.02 -10.87
CA THR A 349 14.01 12.14 -10.08
C THR A 349 14.56 10.72 -10.09
N VAL A 350 14.67 10.11 -8.92
CA VAL A 350 15.01 8.70 -8.74
C VAL A 350 13.77 7.93 -8.31
N GLY A 351 13.41 6.91 -9.07
CA GLY A 351 12.33 5.98 -8.79
C GLY A 351 12.88 4.62 -8.37
N ILE A 352 12.40 4.12 -7.23
CA ILE A 352 12.60 2.76 -6.75
C ILE A 352 11.27 2.04 -6.88
N SER A 353 11.24 0.89 -7.56
CA SER A 353 10.00 0.12 -7.70
C SER A 353 10.01 -1.14 -6.82
N PRO A 354 9.31 -1.13 -5.65
CA PRO A 354 9.08 -2.36 -4.90
C PRO A 354 8.50 -3.47 -5.77
N TYR A 355 7.60 -3.15 -6.70
CA TYR A 355 7.00 -4.14 -7.59
C TYR A 355 8.03 -4.90 -8.45
N LEU A 356 9.03 -4.20 -9.03
CA LEU A 356 10.11 -4.82 -9.79
C LEU A 356 11.14 -5.48 -8.87
N LEU A 357 11.59 -4.76 -7.86
CA LEU A 357 12.63 -5.23 -6.93
C LEU A 357 12.21 -6.51 -6.19
N HIS A 358 10.93 -6.61 -5.80
CA HIS A 358 10.38 -7.81 -5.19
C HIS A 358 10.21 -8.99 -6.16
N ARG A 359 10.47 -8.77 -7.45
CA ARG A 359 10.45 -9.78 -8.51
C ARG A 359 11.79 -9.99 -9.18
N HIS A 360 12.83 -9.31 -8.71
CA HIS A 360 14.13 -9.39 -9.31
C HIS A 360 14.71 -10.81 -9.16
N PRO A 361 15.05 -11.53 -10.27
CA PRO A 361 15.37 -12.95 -10.23
C PRO A 361 16.65 -13.28 -9.45
N GLU A 362 17.58 -12.34 -9.32
CA GLU A 362 18.79 -12.50 -8.51
C GLU A 362 18.48 -12.64 -7.01
N PHE A 363 17.43 -11.97 -6.52
CA PHE A 363 17.07 -11.95 -5.10
C PHE A 363 15.88 -12.87 -4.77
N TRP A 364 15.08 -13.23 -5.79
CA TRP A 364 13.86 -14.00 -5.64
C TRP A 364 13.80 -15.15 -6.66
N PRO A 365 14.26 -16.35 -6.31
CA PRO A 365 14.09 -17.52 -7.18
C PRO A 365 12.61 -17.77 -7.49
N ASN A 366 12.27 -18.06 -8.76
CA ASN A 366 10.88 -18.20 -9.24
C ASN A 366 9.99 -17.03 -8.78
N PRO A 367 10.29 -15.78 -9.18
CA PRO A 367 9.75 -14.58 -8.56
C PRO A 367 8.22 -14.42 -8.70
N GLU A 368 7.60 -15.06 -9.69
CA GLU A 368 6.15 -14.96 -9.91
C GLU A 368 5.34 -16.01 -9.12
N VAL A 369 6.00 -16.99 -8.51
CA VAL A 369 5.33 -18.02 -7.72
C VAL A 369 5.02 -17.49 -6.32
N PHE A 370 3.78 -17.67 -5.87
CA PHE A 370 3.37 -17.40 -4.49
C PHE A 370 3.88 -18.50 -3.57
N ASP A 371 4.88 -18.19 -2.78
CA ASP A 371 5.53 -19.12 -1.85
C ASP A 371 5.82 -18.44 -0.50
N PRO A 372 4.90 -18.50 0.46
CA PRO A 372 5.10 -17.93 1.79
C PRO A 372 6.29 -18.49 2.55
N GLN A 373 6.80 -19.68 2.20
CA GLN A 373 7.96 -20.28 2.87
C GLN A 373 9.20 -19.37 2.82
N ARG A 374 9.29 -18.50 1.82
CA ARG A 374 10.36 -17.50 1.66
C ARG A 374 10.53 -16.58 2.86
N PHE A 375 9.47 -16.42 3.67
CA PHE A 375 9.42 -15.49 4.82
C PHE A 375 9.45 -16.19 6.16
N LEU A 376 9.57 -17.51 6.18
CA LEU A 376 9.82 -18.24 7.42
C LEU A 376 11.25 -17.99 7.92
N PRO A 377 11.49 -18.05 9.24
CA PRO A 377 12.79 -17.73 9.84
C PRO A 377 13.97 -18.43 9.19
N ASP A 378 13.86 -19.71 8.87
CA ASP A 378 14.93 -20.52 8.27
C ASP A 378 15.26 -20.13 6.82
N SER A 379 14.36 -19.47 6.11
CA SER A 379 14.49 -19.13 4.70
C SER A 379 14.89 -17.66 4.44
N ALA A 380 14.76 -16.79 5.44
CA ALA A 380 14.89 -15.34 5.28
C ALA A 380 16.33 -14.80 5.31
N SER A 381 17.31 -15.61 5.75
CA SER A 381 18.62 -15.13 6.25
C SER A 381 19.64 -14.66 5.19
N THR A 382 19.44 -14.93 3.91
CA THR A 382 20.46 -14.67 2.86
C THR A 382 20.14 -13.51 1.93
N ARG A 383 18.93 -12.94 1.97
CA ARG A 383 18.55 -11.84 1.08
C ARG A 383 19.07 -10.49 1.57
N PRO A 384 19.52 -9.61 0.66
CA PRO A 384 19.80 -8.22 1.00
C PRO A 384 18.56 -7.56 1.62
N ARG A 385 18.74 -6.79 2.70
CA ARG A 385 17.65 -6.16 3.46
C ARG A 385 16.68 -5.38 2.58
N TYR A 386 17.20 -4.61 1.63
CA TYR A 386 16.38 -3.75 0.75
C TYR A 386 15.91 -4.44 -0.53
N ALA A 387 16.12 -5.77 -0.68
CA ALA A 387 15.43 -6.55 -1.68
C ALA A 387 13.91 -6.70 -1.38
N TYR A 388 13.49 -6.40 -0.13
CA TYR A 388 12.10 -6.39 0.32
C TYR A 388 11.82 -5.10 1.10
N LEU A 389 10.99 -4.21 0.52
CA LEU A 389 10.67 -2.89 1.09
C LEU A 389 9.20 -2.49 0.89
N PRO A 390 8.23 -3.29 1.34
CA PRO A 390 6.81 -3.01 1.15
C PRO A 390 6.33 -1.76 1.88
N PHE A 391 7.09 -1.33 2.90
CA PHE A 391 6.83 -0.15 3.72
C PHE A 391 7.83 1.00 3.45
N GLY A 392 8.62 0.90 2.37
CA GLY A 392 9.68 1.85 2.09
C GLY A 392 10.90 1.69 2.99
N GLY A 393 11.68 2.77 3.18
CA GLY A 393 12.92 2.74 3.96
C GLY A 393 13.32 4.08 4.56
N GLY A 394 14.34 4.04 5.42
CA GLY A 394 14.91 5.21 6.07
C GLY A 394 13.95 5.91 7.02
N ARG A 395 14.19 7.20 7.29
CA ARG A 395 13.33 7.98 8.21
C ARG A 395 11.89 8.16 7.74
N ARG A 396 11.64 7.98 6.43
CA ARG A 396 10.31 8.05 5.80
C ARG A 396 9.62 6.70 5.71
N ILE A 397 10.14 5.68 6.39
CA ILE A 397 9.47 4.38 6.50
C ILE A 397 8.03 4.56 7.00
N CYS A 398 7.12 3.72 6.52
CA CYS A 398 5.71 3.76 6.92
C CYS A 398 5.58 3.75 8.45
N VAL A 399 4.87 4.73 9.01
CA VAL A 399 4.63 4.82 10.45
C VAL A 399 3.73 3.70 10.93
N GLY A 400 2.75 3.29 10.10
CA GLY A 400 1.78 2.25 10.40
C GLY A 400 2.24 0.83 10.03
N ALA A 401 3.52 0.59 9.72
CA ALA A 401 3.99 -0.73 9.28
C ALA A 401 3.63 -1.85 10.26
N GLY A 402 3.88 -1.64 11.55
CA GLY A 402 3.56 -2.62 12.60
C GLY A 402 2.06 -2.86 12.74
N LEU A 403 1.24 -1.80 12.66
CA LEU A 403 -0.21 -1.91 12.70
C LEU A 403 -0.72 -2.69 11.48
N ALA A 404 -0.29 -2.34 10.27
CA ALA A 404 -0.73 -3.01 9.05
C ALA A 404 -0.36 -4.51 9.03
N GLN A 405 0.84 -4.86 9.51
CA GLN A 405 1.28 -6.25 9.63
C GLN A 405 0.40 -7.03 10.62
N MET A 406 0.17 -6.45 11.82
CA MET A 406 -0.67 -7.08 12.84
C MET A 406 -2.13 -7.17 12.38
N GLU A 407 -2.69 -6.10 11.84
CA GLU A 407 -4.05 -6.07 11.31
C GLU A 407 -4.25 -7.16 10.26
N ALA A 408 -3.39 -7.22 9.24
CA ALA A 408 -3.52 -8.21 8.19
C ALA A 408 -3.39 -9.65 8.73
N THR A 409 -2.48 -9.90 9.67
CA THR A 409 -2.28 -11.23 10.26
C THR A 409 -3.49 -11.66 11.09
N LEU A 410 -3.98 -10.79 11.97
CA LEU A 410 -5.14 -11.09 12.82
C LEU A 410 -6.42 -11.26 12.00
N VAL A 411 -6.62 -10.43 10.97
CA VAL A 411 -7.74 -10.59 10.02
C VAL A 411 -7.69 -11.95 9.34
N LEU A 412 -6.53 -12.38 8.81
CA LEU A 412 -6.39 -13.69 8.19
C LEU A 412 -6.63 -14.82 9.18
N ALA A 413 -6.18 -14.70 10.43
CA ALA A 413 -6.43 -15.71 11.47
C ALA A 413 -7.92 -15.83 11.79
N VAL A 414 -8.64 -14.72 11.95
CA VAL A 414 -10.10 -14.75 12.20
C VAL A 414 -10.85 -15.33 10.99
N LEU A 415 -10.47 -14.95 9.77
CA LEU A 415 -11.09 -15.46 8.54
C LEU A 415 -10.86 -16.97 8.37
N ALA A 416 -9.65 -17.46 8.65
CA ALA A 416 -9.32 -18.87 8.58
C ALA A 416 -10.20 -19.74 9.51
N GLN A 417 -10.59 -19.20 10.68
CA GLN A 417 -11.52 -19.87 11.61
C GLN A 417 -12.98 -19.80 11.17
N SER A 418 -13.37 -18.80 10.37
CA SER A 418 -14.78 -18.42 10.21
C SER A 418 -15.37 -18.82 8.86
N ALA A 419 -14.59 -18.73 7.78
CA ALA A 419 -15.08 -18.95 6.42
C ALA A 419 -13.93 -19.27 5.45
N ARG A 420 -14.25 -20.05 4.41
CA ARG A 420 -13.42 -20.19 3.22
C ARG A 420 -14.03 -19.36 2.10
N LEU A 421 -13.20 -18.64 1.37
CA LEU A 421 -13.61 -17.84 0.22
C LEU A 421 -13.13 -18.52 -1.06
N ASP A 422 -14.06 -19.03 -1.86
CA ASP A 422 -13.78 -19.64 -3.16
C ASP A 422 -14.06 -18.62 -4.26
N LEU A 423 -13.02 -18.23 -5.02
CA LEU A 423 -13.18 -17.27 -6.11
C LEU A 423 -14.20 -17.76 -7.13
N VAL A 424 -15.15 -16.89 -7.48
CA VAL A 424 -16.08 -17.15 -8.57
C VAL A 424 -15.33 -16.92 -9.89
N PRO A 425 -15.32 -17.90 -10.81
CA PRO A 425 -14.72 -17.73 -12.12
C PRO A 425 -15.43 -16.61 -12.88
N THR A 426 -14.76 -15.48 -12.99
CA THR A 426 -15.21 -14.30 -13.77
C THR A 426 -14.14 -13.99 -14.81
N ALA A 427 -14.20 -12.81 -15.42
CA ALA A 427 -13.11 -12.34 -16.28
C ALA A 427 -11.76 -12.39 -15.53
N PRO A 428 -10.62 -12.56 -16.23
CA PRO A 428 -9.31 -12.60 -15.61
C PRO A 428 -9.09 -11.38 -14.68
N LEU A 429 -8.64 -11.63 -13.46
CA LEU A 429 -8.29 -10.59 -12.51
C LEU A 429 -7.16 -9.75 -13.12
N ARG A 430 -7.38 -8.45 -13.22
CA ARG A 430 -6.38 -7.48 -13.69
C ARG A 430 -5.86 -6.68 -12.52
N VAL A 431 -4.58 -6.36 -12.58
CA VAL A 431 -3.92 -5.47 -11.63
C VAL A 431 -4.01 -4.04 -12.16
N ARG A 432 -4.35 -3.11 -11.30
CA ARG A 432 -4.32 -1.68 -11.58
C ARG A 432 -3.32 -1.01 -10.65
N ALA A 433 -2.43 -0.22 -11.22
CA ALA A 433 -1.44 0.57 -10.51
C ALA A 433 -1.76 2.06 -10.68
N ASP A 434 -2.50 2.58 -9.72
CA ASP A 434 -2.74 4.01 -9.55
C ASP A 434 -1.74 4.54 -8.49
N VAL A 435 -2.17 5.30 -7.50
CA VAL A 435 -1.34 5.64 -6.33
C VAL A 435 -1.02 4.38 -5.54
N THR A 436 -1.97 3.45 -5.46
CA THR A 436 -1.81 2.13 -4.87
C THR A 436 -2.01 1.04 -5.92
N LEU A 437 -1.47 -0.14 -5.65
CA LEU A 437 -1.65 -1.32 -6.48
C LEU A 437 -2.83 -2.13 -5.96
N HIS A 438 -3.87 -2.29 -6.77
CA HIS A 438 -5.10 -2.97 -6.38
C HIS A 438 -5.76 -3.73 -7.55
N PRO A 439 -6.75 -4.63 -7.32
CA PRO A 439 -7.53 -5.23 -8.40
C PRO A 439 -8.28 -4.17 -9.21
N ALA A 440 -8.30 -4.32 -10.54
CA ALA A 440 -8.94 -3.36 -11.46
C ALA A 440 -10.48 -3.41 -11.44
N GLY A 441 -11.08 -4.33 -10.69
CA GLY A 441 -12.53 -4.52 -10.58
C GLY A 441 -12.90 -5.34 -9.35
N PRO A 442 -14.17 -5.71 -9.20
CA PRO A 442 -14.62 -6.53 -8.08
C PRO A 442 -13.94 -7.90 -8.08
N VAL A 443 -13.62 -8.40 -6.89
CA VAL A 443 -13.08 -9.74 -6.67
C VAL A 443 -14.17 -10.57 -6.02
N LEU A 444 -14.94 -11.29 -6.86
CA LEU A 444 -16.09 -12.03 -6.39
C LEU A 444 -15.67 -13.40 -5.83
N ALA A 445 -16.19 -13.75 -4.66
CA ALA A 445 -15.98 -15.05 -4.03
C ALA A 445 -17.26 -15.56 -3.38
N ALA A 446 -17.48 -16.87 -3.47
CA ALA A 446 -18.51 -17.55 -2.72
C ALA A 446 -18.02 -17.80 -1.29
N VAL A 447 -18.86 -17.49 -0.32
CA VAL A 447 -18.59 -17.75 1.10
C VAL A 447 -18.95 -19.22 1.40
N MET A 448 -17.95 -19.99 1.75
CA MET A 448 -18.09 -21.38 2.16
C MET A 448 -17.93 -21.48 3.67
N PRO A 449 -18.60 -22.42 4.35
CA PRO A 449 -18.36 -22.69 5.75
C PRO A 449 -16.88 -23.01 6.00
N ALA A 450 -16.33 -22.58 7.13
CA ALA A 450 -15.05 -23.10 7.59
C ALA A 450 -15.13 -24.64 7.63
N ARG A 451 -14.06 -25.33 7.22
CA ARG A 451 -14.04 -26.80 7.28
C ARG A 451 -14.22 -27.21 8.73
N SER A 452 -15.27 -28.05 8.99
CA SER A 452 -15.40 -28.71 10.26
C SER A 452 -14.17 -29.59 10.52
N ARG A 453 -13.74 -29.70 11.80
CA ARG A 453 -12.58 -30.48 12.26
C ARG A 453 -12.68 -31.98 11.93
N GLN A 454 -12.80 -32.38 10.67
CA GLN A 454 -12.61 -33.76 10.26
C GLN A 454 -11.14 -33.94 9.83
N ARG A 455 -10.36 -34.67 10.64
CA ARG A 455 -9.06 -35.18 10.24
C ARG A 455 -9.22 -35.92 8.93
N SER A 456 -8.77 -35.35 7.84
CA SER A 456 -8.69 -36.04 6.54
C SER A 456 -7.70 -37.19 6.65
N PRO A 457 -8.05 -38.39 6.18
CA PRO A 457 -7.06 -39.43 5.97
C PRO A 457 -6.10 -38.99 4.87
N ALA A 458 -4.81 -39.17 5.11
CA ALA A 458 -3.75 -38.87 4.15
C ALA A 458 -4.00 -39.64 2.84
N GLY A 459 -4.04 -38.93 1.72
CA GLY A 459 -4.01 -39.49 0.38
C GLY A 459 -5.14 -39.08 -0.55
N SER A 460 -5.07 -37.87 -1.08
CA SER A 460 -5.70 -37.54 -2.36
C SER A 460 -4.74 -36.75 -3.22
N SER A 461 -4.50 -37.25 -4.44
CA SER A 461 -3.60 -36.65 -5.43
C SER A 461 -4.06 -35.22 -5.75
N LEU A 462 -3.08 -34.31 -5.77
CA LEU A 462 -3.24 -32.91 -6.11
C LEU A 462 -3.71 -32.80 -7.58
N ALA A 463 -4.91 -32.27 -7.78
CA ALA A 463 -5.31 -31.75 -9.07
C ALA A 463 -4.45 -30.49 -9.35
N GLU A 464 -3.80 -30.46 -10.50
CA GLU A 464 -3.05 -29.29 -10.98
C GLU A 464 -4.01 -28.09 -11.07
N THR A 465 -3.86 -27.14 -10.16
CA THR A 465 -4.55 -25.85 -10.22
C THR A 465 -3.78 -24.92 -11.16
N ASP A 466 -4.50 -24.13 -11.94
CA ASP A 466 -3.94 -23.11 -12.83
C ASP A 466 -3.05 -22.13 -12.04
N THR A 467 -1.74 -22.34 -12.11
CA THR A 467 -0.71 -21.53 -11.44
C THR A 467 -0.24 -20.37 -12.32
N SER A 468 -0.98 -20.04 -13.38
CA SER A 468 -0.62 -18.91 -14.27
C SER A 468 -0.53 -17.61 -13.48
N PRO A 469 0.59 -16.87 -13.59
CA PRO A 469 0.73 -15.58 -12.92
C PRO A 469 -0.34 -14.61 -13.42
N LEU A 470 -0.88 -13.78 -12.51
CA LEU A 470 -1.75 -12.68 -12.85
C LEU A 470 -0.90 -11.58 -13.50
N HIS A 471 -0.74 -11.66 -14.82
CA HIS A 471 -0.01 -10.62 -15.55
C HIS A 471 -0.81 -9.32 -15.65
N PRO A 472 -0.14 -8.14 -15.60
CA PRO A 472 -0.74 -6.91 -16.08
C PRO A 472 -1.25 -7.15 -17.51
N ALA A 473 -2.42 -6.58 -17.81
CA ALA A 473 -3.13 -6.83 -19.06
C ALA A 473 -2.29 -6.40 -20.28
N THR A 474 -1.57 -7.32 -20.88
CA THR A 474 -1.08 -7.10 -22.24
C THR A 474 -2.28 -7.14 -23.16
N SER A 475 -2.62 -5.98 -23.77
CA SER A 475 -3.58 -5.92 -24.86
C SER A 475 -3.03 -6.72 -26.03
N ASN A 476 -3.49 -7.97 -26.18
CA ASN A 476 -3.25 -8.79 -27.34
C ASN A 476 -4.09 -8.20 -28.51
N ARG A 477 -3.61 -7.12 -29.12
CA ARG A 477 -3.94 -6.76 -30.49
C ARG A 477 -2.69 -7.06 -31.30
N GLN A 478 -2.69 -8.23 -31.93
CA GLN A 478 -1.85 -8.49 -33.09
C GLN A 478 -2.10 -7.34 -34.08
N ALA A 479 -1.04 -6.64 -34.47
CA ALA A 479 -1.09 -5.75 -35.63
C ALA A 479 -1.24 -6.60 -36.88
N PRO A 480 -2.10 -6.25 -37.83
CA PRO A 480 -2.03 -6.82 -39.16
C PRO A 480 -0.72 -6.37 -39.82
N GLU A 481 -0.17 -7.27 -40.62
CA GLU A 481 1.06 -7.13 -41.43
C GLU A 481 1.11 -5.85 -42.28
#